data_c18f7dca3c342c7f3c55425a073c475e
#
_entry.id   c18f7dca3c342c7f3c55425a073c475e
#
_cell.length_a   1.000
_cell.length_b   1.000
_cell.length_c   1.000
_cell.angle_alpha   90.00
_cell.angle_beta   90.00
_cell.angle_gamma   90.00
#
_symmetry.space_group_name_H-M   'P 1'
#
loop_
_entity.id
_entity.type
_entity.pdbx_description
1 polymer ?
#
loop_
_entity_poly.entity_id
_entity_poly.type
_entity_poly.pdbx_seq_one_letter_code
_entity_poly.pdbx_strand_id
1 'polypeptide(L)'
;MKRNVLYFLLLLLPFLSAAQELNCRVEVNSDQIQGTNKEVFMTLKEAITEYINDRKWSTAQISPVERIDCSMLFTVKEYTDNRFVCELQVQSRRPVYNSSYTTTLINFKDTKVEFNYQQYEPLVFSETSIESNLTAVINFYVYMILGVDFDSFSPMGGTPFYELAHQVVNLGQSSMEAGWKAFEDTRNRHALLSAFIEQGTAGFRQLWYDYHRGGLDEMALSVDKGRAKITDAIQQLQKVYEAAPMSVLIPLFKDAKLDELVNVYSKAPVSEKESVYETLSGIYPCLLYTSDAA
;
A
#
# COMPACT_ATOMS: atom_id res chain seq x y z
N MET A 1 54.75 11.20 -2.73
CA MET A 1 53.76 11.01 -3.84
C MET A 1 52.83 9.81 -3.62
N LYS A 2 53.30 8.60 -3.29
CA LYS A 2 52.44 7.41 -3.13
C LYS A 2 51.35 7.52 -2.02
N ARG A 3 51.63 8.28 -0.93
CA ARG A 3 50.67 8.45 0.18
C ARG A 3 49.51 9.37 -0.17
N ASN A 4 49.68 10.36 -1.01
CA ASN A 4 48.64 11.29 -1.45
C ASN A 4 47.74 10.69 -2.52
N VAL A 5 48.24 9.73 -3.33
CA VAL A 5 47.43 8.98 -4.31
C VAL A 5 46.44 8.03 -3.62
N LEU A 6 46.83 7.46 -2.44
CA LEU A 6 45.94 6.60 -1.66
C LEU A 6 44.78 7.38 -1.06
N TYR A 7 44.99 8.62 -0.60
CA TYR A 7 43.93 9.49 -0.10
C TYR A 7 42.99 9.95 -1.23
N PHE A 8 43.48 10.17 -2.42
CA PHE A 8 42.67 10.52 -3.58
C PHE A 8 41.84 9.36 -4.08
N LEU A 9 42.34 8.12 -3.95
CA LEU A 9 41.60 6.91 -4.28
C LEU A 9 40.47 6.62 -3.26
N LEU A 10 40.66 6.96 -1.98
CA LEU A 10 39.63 6.82 -0.94
C LEU A 10 38.50 7.85 -1.10
N LEU A 11 38.77 9.02 -1.69
CA LEU A 11 37.76 10.06 -1.98
C LEU A 11 36.92 9.73 -3.24
N LEU A 12 37.36 8.77 -4.05
CA LEU A 12 36.66 8.29 -5.25
C LEU A 12 35.79 7.05 -5.01
N LEU A 13 35.67 6.57 -3.77
CA LEU A 13 34.63 5.61 -3.42
C LEU A 13 33.28 6.35 -3.56
N PRO A 14 32.48 6.09 -4.62
CA PRO A 14 31.12 6.60 -4.62
C PRO A 14 30.49 6.04 -3.35
N PHE A 15 29.92 6.90 -2.53
CA PHE A 15 28.93 6.48 -1.55
C PHE A 15 27.84 5.81 -2.38
N LEU A 16 27.90 4.50 -2.50
CA LEU A 16 26.77 3.68 -2.92
C LEU A 16 25.74 3.78 -1.82
N SER A 17 25.11 4.95 -1.76
CA SER A 17 23.89 5.15 -1.01
C SER A 17 22.92 4.19 -1.68
N ALA A 18 22.75 3.00 -1.13
CA ALA A 18 21.68 2.12 -1.55
C ALA A 18 20.40 2.94 -1.36
N ALA A 19 19.84 3.41 -2.47
CA ALA A 19 18.61 4.14 -2.47
C ALA A 19 17.52 3.15 -2.08
N GLN A 20 17.17 3.13 -0.80
CA GLN A 20 16.05 2.37 -0.24
C GLN A 20 14.79 3.14 -0.59
N GLU A 21 13.83 2.49 -1.22
CA GLU A 21 12.60 3.15 -1.69
C GLU A 21 11.59 3.36 -0.56
N LEU A 22 11.64 2.54 0.48
CA LEU A 22 10.65 2.50 1.54
C LEU A 22 11.21 3.04 2.87
N ASN A 23 10.35 3.71 3.61
CA ASN A 23 10.49 4.01 5.02
C ASN A 23 9.34 3.33 5.76
N CYS A 24 9.46 2.02 5.96
CA CYS A 24 8.40 1.19 6.52
C CYS A 24 8.52 1.07 8.03
N ARG A 25 7.48 1.50 8.74
CA ARG A 25 7.32 1.24 10.16
C ARG A 25 6.62 -0.11 10.37
N VAL A 26 7.32 -1.06 10.97
CA VAL A 26 6.76 -2.37 11.31
C VAL A 26 6.39 -2.41 12.78
N GLU A 27 5.21 -2.95 13.09
CA GLU A 27 4.75 -3.22 14.45
C GLU A 27 4.21 -4.65 14.53
N VAL A 28 4.54 -5.34 15.63
CA VAL A 28 4.00 -6.68 15.95
C VAL A 28 3.26 -6.58 17.29
N ASN A 29 1.94 -6.60 17.22
CA ASN A 29 1.09 -6.61 18.40
C ASN A 29 0.79 -8.06 18.83
N SER A 30 1.24 -8.42 20.02
CA SER A 30 1.05 -9.74 20.65
C SER A 30 0.30 -9.66 21.99
N ASP A 31 -0.51 -8.61 22.21
CA ASP A 31 -1.19 -8.37 23.50
C ASP A 31 -2.17 -9.49 23.85
N GLN A 32 -2.71 -10.18 22.85
CA GLN A 32 -3.64 -11.30 23.02
C GLN A 32 -2.94 -12.62 23.37
N ILE A 33 -1.60 -12.70 23.21
CA ILE A 33 -0.83 -13.92 23.44
C ILE A 33 -0.31 -13.94 24.89
N GLN A 34 -0.69 -14.98 25.63
CA GLN A 34 -0.28 -15.19 27.02
C GLN A 34 0.70 -16.35 27.14
N GLY A 35 1.55 -16.29 28.16
CA GLY A 35 2.41 -17.43 28.52
C GLY A 35 3.62 -17.67 27.60
N THR A 36 3.88 -16.81 26.62
CA THR A 36 4.99 -16.92 25.66
C THR A 36 6.09 -15.90 25.95
N ASN A 37 7.35 -16.28 25.72
CA ASN A 37 8.46 -15.35 25.72
C ASN A 37 8.24 -14.27 24.63
N LYS A 38 8.10 -13.02 25.04
CA LYS A 38 7.83 -11.88 24.12
C LYS A 38 9.00 -11.53 23.22
N GLU A 39 10.17 -12.09 23.45
CA GLU A 39 11.38 -11.83 22.68
C GLU A 39 11.24 -12.27 21.21
N VAL A 40 10.52 -13.37 20.93
CA VAL A 40 10.26 -13.82 19.55
C VAL A 40 9.49 -12.79 18.73
N PHE A 41 8.56 -12.05 19.34
CA PHE A 41 7.81 -10.99 18.65
C PHE A 41 8.68 -9.76 18.37
N MET A 42 9.62 -9.46 19.27
CA MET A 42 10.58 -8.36 19.08
C MET A 42 11.56 -8.69 17.95
N THR A 43 12.14 -9.87 17.95
CA THR A 43 13.06 -10.31 16.90
C THR A 43 12.37 -10.44 15.55
N LEU A 44 11.11 -10.88 15.51
CA LEU A 44 10.28 -10.86 14.30
C LEU A 44 10.09 -9.44 13.75
N LYS A 45 9.75 -8.49 14.63
CA LYS A 45 9.60 -7.07 14.24
C LYS A 45 10.90 -6.52 13.64
N GLU A 46 12.03 -6.77 14.28
CA GLU A 46 13.36 -6.35 13.83
C GLU A 46 13.70 -6.96 12.48
N ALA A 47 13.56 -8.28 12.35
CA ALA A 47 13.83 -9.00 11.09
C ALA A 47 12.99 -8.49 9.92
N ILE A 48 11.69 -8.24 10.12
CA ILE A 48 10.82 -7.68 9.08
C ILE A 48 11.23 -6.24 8.74
N THR A 49 11.58 -5.43 9.75
CA THR A 49 11.98 -4.03 9.55
C THR A 49 13.25 -3.94 8.70
N GLU A 50 14.27 -4.73 9.02
CA GLU A 50 15.52 -4.84 8.26
C GLU A 50 15.25 -5.38 6.85
N TYR A 51 14.46 -6.44 6.73
CA TYR A 51 14.13 -7.05 5.45
C TYR A 51 13.50 -6.07 4.47
N ILE A 52 12.61 -5.19 4.94
CA ILE A 52 11.92 -4.22 4.09
C ILE A 52 12.81 -2.99 3.80
N ASN A 53 13.43 -2.42 4.85
CA ASN A 53 14.07 -1.10 4.73
C ASN A 53 15.52 -1.16 4.22
N ASP A 54 16.21 -2.30 4.38
CA ASP A 54 17.62 -2.42 3.97
C ASP A 54 17.79 -2.97 2.55
N ARG A 55 16.66 -3.25 1.89
CA ARG A 55 16.63 -3.78 0.51
C ARG A 55 16.29 -2.71 -0.50
N LYS A 56 16.89 -2.86 -1.69
CA LYS A 56 16.46 -2.16 -2.89
C LYS A 56 15.40 -3.00 -3.62
N TRP A 57 14.20 -2.45 -3.80
CA TRP A 57 13.06 -3.15 -4.38
C TRP A 57 12.85 -2.88 -5.87
N SER A 58 13.51 -1.85 -6.41
CA SER A 58 13.38 -1.45 -7.81
C SER A 58 14.69 -0.90 -8.37
N THR A 59 14.68 -0.58 -9.65
CA THR A 59 15.78 0.14 -10.30
C THR A 59 15.62 1.66 -10.22
N ALA A 60 14.52 2.15 -9.64
CA ALA A 60 14.27 3.57 -9.47
C ALA A 60 15.33 4.23 -8.56
N GLN A 61 15.66 5.47 -8.87
CA GLN A 61 16.53 6.28 -8.02
C GLN A 61 15.65 7.21 -7.18
N ILE A 62 15.39 6.80 -5.96
CA ILE A 62 14.59 7.55 -4.98
C ILE A 62 15.56 8.16 -3.96
N SER A 63 15.50 9.47 -3.78
CA SER A 63 16.32 10.13 -2.76
C SER A 63 15.80 9.83 -1.35
N PRO A 64 16.63 9.95 -0.30
CA PRO A 64 16.19 9.68 1.07
C PRO A 64 14.97 10.47 1.54
N VAL A 65 14.73 11.66 0.97
CA VAL A 65 13.57 12.52 1.28
C VAL A 65 12.31 12.14 0.49
N GLU A 66 12.45 11.32 -0.53
CA GLU A 66 11.36 10.84 -1.39
C GLU A 66 10.93 9.41 -1.05
N ARG A 67 11.50 8.81 0.01
CA ARG A 67 11.10 7.47 0.45
C ARG A 67 9.61 7.43 0.74
N ILE A 68 9.00 6.32 0.34
CA ILE A 68 7.57 6.08 0.55
C ILE A 68 7.33 5.74 2.02
N ASP A 69 6.62 6.61 2.72
CA ASP A 69 6.20 6.34 4.11
C ASP A 69 5.09 5.29 4.13
N CYS A 70 5.37 4.18 4.80
CA CYS A 70 4.41 3.11 4.97
C CYS A 70 4.48 2.44 6.34
N SER A 71 3.47 1.67 6.66
CA SER A 71 3.43 0.88 7.90
C SER A 71 2.80 -0.48 7.67
N MET A 72 3.31 -1.47 8.40
CA MET A 72 2.79 -2.83 8.48
C MET A 72 2.59 -3.19 9.94
N LEU A 73 1.33 -3.39 10.36
CA LEU A 73 0.97 -3.82 11.71
C LEU A 73 0.49 -5.27 11.67
N PHE A 74 1.29 -6.17 12.23
CA PHE A 74 0.93 -7.57 12.44
C PHE A 74 0.26 -7.72 13.81
N THR A 75 -1.03 -8.06 13.82
CA THR A 75 -1.76 -8.40 15.05
C THR A 75 -1.80 -9.90 15.18
N VAL A 76 -1.02 -10.45 16.12
CA VAL A 76 -0.92 -11.89 16.35
C VAL A 76 -2.19 -12.35 17.08
N LYS A 77 -2.92 -13.27 16.45
CA LYS A 77 -4.14 -13.90 16.99
C LYS A 77 -3.83 -15.20 17.70
N GLU A 78 -2.94 -16.01 17.09
CA GLU A 78 -2.50 -17.29 17.65
C GLU A 78 -0.99 -17.45 17.43
N TYR A 79 -0.34 -18.08 18.38
CA TYR A 79 1.07 -18.47 18.32
C TYR A 79 1.27 -19.82 18.99
N THR A 80 1.72 -20.80 18.24
CA THR A 80 1.99 -22.16 18.73
C THR A 80 3.11 -22.79 17.92
N ASP A 81 4.13 -23.30 18.56
CA ASP A 81 5.24 -24.05 17.91
C ASP A 81 5.87 -23.31 16.72
N ASN A 82 6.17 -22.01 16.91
CA ASN A 82 6.71 -21.10 15.89
C ASN A 82 5.76 -20.77 14.73
N ARG A 83 4.51 -21.24 14.74
CA ARG A 83 3.47 -20.84 13.80
C ARG A 83 2.74 -19.63 14.33
N PHE A 84 2.63 -18.62 13.47
CA PHE A 84 1.90 -17.38 13.70
C PHE A 84 0.64 -17.37 12.85
N VAL A 85 -0.49 -17.00 13.45
CA VAL A 85 -1.73 -16.62 12.77
C VAL A 85 -1.98 -15.15 13.07
N CYS A 86 -1.99 -14.32 12.04
CA CYS A 86 -2.01 -12.86 12.16
C CYS A 86 -3.09 -12.22 11.28
N GLU A 87 -3.50 -11.03 11.69
CA GLU A 87 -4.06 -10.03 10.79
C GLU A 87 -2.95 -9.02 10.47
N LEU A 88 -2.86 -8.58 9.21
CA LEU A 88 -1.91 -7.58 8.76
C LEU A 88 -2.64 -6.34 8.27
N GLN A 89 -2.37 -5.19 8.89
CA GLN A 89 -2.78 -3.88 8.41
C GLN A 89 -1.63 -3.25 7.63
N VAL A 90 -1.87 -2.92 6.37
CA VAL A 90 -0.91 -2.26 5.48
C VAL A 90 -1.41 -0.86 5.16
N GLN A 91 -0.56 0.13 5.36
CA GLN A 91 -0.86 1.51 5.02
C GLN A 91 0.35 2.17 4.34
N SER A 92 0.11 2.97 3.29
CA SER A 92 1.11 3.87 2.73
C SER A 92 0.53 5.26 2.51
N ARG A 93 1.42 6.26 2.52
CA ARG A 93 1.09 7.67 2.39
C ARG A 93 2.12 8.35 1.51
N ARG A 94 1.70 9.43 0.85
CA ARG A 94 2.61 10.32 0.14
C ARG A 94 2.32 11.80 0.51
N PRO A 95 3.34 12.67 0.47
CA PRO A 95 3.12 14.11 0.59
C PRO A 95 2.35 14.63 -0.64
N VAL A 96 1.47 15.61 -0.42
CA VAL A 96 0.81 16.37 -1.50
C VAL A 96 1.73 17.53 -1.88
N TYR A 97 1.91 17.73 -3.20
CA TYR A 97 2.82 18.74 -3.74
C TYR A 97 2.57 20.14 -3.13
N ASN A 98 3.65 20.79 -2.72
CA ASN A 98 3.68 22.13 -2.13
C ASN A 98 2.70 22.31 -0.96
N SER A 99 2.54 21.27 -0.13
CA SER A 99 1.65 21.24 1.04
C SER A 99 2.34 20.51 2.19
N SER A 100 1.89 20.77 3.42
CA SER A 100 2.25 19.96 4.60
C SER A 100 1.35 18.74 4.78
N TYR A 101 0.37 18.55 3.90
CA TYR A 101 -0.58 17.46 3.97
C TYR A 101 -0.01 16.19 3.36
N THR A 102 -0.29 15.04 3.99
CA THR A 102 0.01 13.71 3.46
C THR A 102 -1.27 12.96 3.18
N THR A 103 -1.40 12.41 1.97
CA THR A 103 -2.57 11.64 1.54
C THR A 103 -2.33 10.14 1.67
N THR A 104 -3.34 9.40 2.11
CA THR A 104 -3.28 7.94 2.19
C THR A 104 -3.43 7.32 0.80
N LEU A 105 -2.49 6.46 0.40
CA LEU A 105 -2.55 5.73 -0.87
C LEU A 105 -3.19 4.36 -0.72
N ILE A 106 -2.84 3.60 0.29
CA ILE A 106 -3.44 2.31 0.60
C ILE A 106 -3.70 2.21 2.09
N ASN A 107 -4.84 1.64 2.44
CA ASN A 107 -5.19 1.24 3.79
C ASN A 107 -5.95 -0.08 3.67
N PHE A 108 -5.23 -1.18 3.83
CA PHE A 108 -5.77 -2.52 3.57
C PHE A 108 -5.51 -3.45 4.74
N LYS A 109 -6.51 -4.25 5.08
CA LYS A 109 -6.44 -5.27 6.12
C LYS A 109 -6.52 -6.67 5.52
N ASP A 110 -5.43 -7.42 5.63
CA ASP A 110 -5.36 -8.85 5.32
C ASP A 110 -5.62 -9.67 6.59
N THR A 111 -6.65 -10.47 6.58
CA THR A 111 -7.06 -11.29 7.74
C THR A 111 -6.53 -12.72 7.68
N LYS A 112 -5.78 -13.07 6.62
CA LYS A 112 -5.33 -14.45 6.35
C LYS A 112 -3.81 -14.52 6.20
N VAL A 113 -3.10 -14.12 7.24
CA VAL A 113 -1.64 -14.14 7.28
C VAL A 113 -1.17 -15.19 8.28
N GLU A 114 -0.70 -16.32 7.75
CA GLU A 114 -0.17 -17.42 8.53
C GLU A 114 1.25 -17.73 8.07
N PHE A 115 2.18 -17.94 9.01
CA PHE A 115 3.55 -18.24 8.68
C PHE A 115 4.27 -18.92 9.86
N ASN A 116 5.39 -19.56 9.57
CA ASN A 116 6.33 -20.04 10.57
C ASN A 116 7.50 -19.06 10.68
N TYR A 117 7.99 -18.81 11.89
CA TYR A 117 9.18 -18.03 12.15
C TYR A 117 9.85 -18.53 13.44
N GLN A 118 11.13 -18.80 13.36
CA GLN A 118 11.96 -19.10 14.53
C GLN A 118 12.72 -17.86 14.97
N GLN A 119 12.88 -17.69 16.26
CA GLN A 119 13.64 -16.58 16.82
C GLN A 119 15.04 -16.51 16.20
N TYR A 120 15.44 -15.31 15.72
CA TYR A 120 16.68 -15.02 14.99
C TYR A 120 16.83 -15.69 13.61
N GLU A 121 15.78 -16.26 13.07
CA GLU A 121 15.81 -16.79 11.70
C GLU A 121 15.94 -15.63 10.69
N PRO A 122 16.95 -15.67 9.79
CA PRO A 122 17.09 -14.64 8.78
C PRO A 122 16.01 -14.77 7.72
N LEU A 123 15.41 -13.64 7.31
CA LEU A 123 14.46 -13.58 6.22
C LEU A 123 15.21 -13.55 4.87
N VAL A 124 15.02 -14.59 4.06
CA VAL A 124 15.71 -14.72 2.77
C VAL A 124 14.80 -14.25 1.64
N PHE A 125 15.34 -13.40 0.75
CA PHE A 125 14.65 -12.96 -0.43
C PHE A 125 14.93 -13.86 -1.62
N SER A 126 13.89 -14.19 -2.38
CA SER A 126 14.00 -14.82 -3.68
C SER A 126 12.96 -14.20 -4.62
N GLU A 127 13.35 -13.97 -5.86
CA GLU A 127 12.44 -13.52 -6.93
C GLU A 127 11.69 -14.70 -7.59
N THR A 128 12.26 -15.90 -7.49
CA THR A 128 11.81 -17.07 -8.26
C THR A 128 11.17 -18.15 -7.42
N SER A 129 11.28 -18.06 -6.10
CA SER A 129 10.74 -19.05 -5.15
C SER A 129 10.14 -18.37 -3.91
N ILE A 130 9.24 -19.06 -3.24
CA ILE A 130 8.75 -18.69 -1.91
C ILE A 130 9.57 -19.45 -0.87
N GLU A 131 10.47 -18.73 -0.19
CA GLU A 131 11.29 -19.30 0.89
C GLU A 131 10.46 -19.48 2.19
N SER A 132 9.57 -18.51 2.47
CA SER A 132 8.60 -18.60 3.55
C SER A 132 7.33 -17.82 3.18
N ASN A 133 6.19 -18.20 3.77
CA ASN A 133 4.96 -17.42 3.54
C ASN A 133 5.07 -15.99 4.07
N LEU A 134 5.84 -15.76 5.15
CA LEU A 134 6.11 -14.42 5.68
C LEU A 134 6.78 -13.54 4.63
N THR A 135 7.87 -13.99 4.01
CA THR A 135 8.59 -13.23 2.99
C THR A 135 7.74 -13.02 1.73
N ALA A 136 6.93 -14.00 1.34
CA ALA A 136 5.99 -13.86 0.23
C ALA A 136 4.93 -12.77 0.49
N VAL A 137 4.33 -12.75 1.68
CA VAL A 137 3.35 -11.73 2.10
C VAL A 137 3.99 -10.33 2.10
N ILE A 138 5.20 -10.20 2.66
CA ILE A 138 5.92 -8.92 2.68
C ILE A 138 6.22 -8.45 1.27
N ASN A 139 6.81 -9.31 0.41
CA ASN A 139 7.13 -8.98 -0.98
C ASN A 139 5.90 -8.50 -1.74
N PHE A 140 4.78 -9.22 -1.60
CA PHE A 140 3.51 -8.87 -2.21
C PHE A 140 3.07 -7.44 -1.82
N TYR A 141 3.02 -7.14 -0.51
CA TYR A 141 2.56 -5.82 -0.07
C TYR A 141 3.56 -4.70 -0.37
N VAL A 142 4.85 -4.97 -0.37
CA VAL A 142 5.86 -4.01 -0.84
C VAL A 142 5.61 -3.66 -2.31
N TYR A 143 5.40 -4.64 -3.18
CA TYR A 143 5.09 -4.38 -4.59
C TYR A 143 3.75 -3.67 -4.78
N MET A 144 2.73 -4.00 -3.98
CA MET A 144 1.46 -3.26 -4.00
C MET A 144 1.64 -1.80 -3.58
N ILE A 145 2.42 -1.52 -2.52
CA ILE A 145 2.74 -0.15 -2.07
C ILE A 145 3.45 0.63 -3.18
N LEU A 146 4.50 0.05 -3.79
CA LEU A 146 5.20 0.66 -4.91
C LEU A 146 4.27 0.90 -6.10
N GLY A 147 3.42 -0.08 -6.41
CA GLY A 147 2.45 0.02 -7.50
C GLY A 147 1.49 1.20 -7.34
N VAL A 148 0.85 1.34 -6.19
CA VAL A 148 -0.11 2.43 -5.94
C VAL A 148 0.58 3.80 -5.83
N ASP A 149 1.82 3.84 -5.32
CA ASP A 149 2.60 5.07 -5.25
C ASP A 149 2.93 5.57 -6.65
N PHE A 150 3.52 4.73 -7.50
CA PHE A 150 3.86 5.09 -8.88
C PHE A 150 2.64 5.43 -9.74
N ASP A 151 1.50 4.75 -9.55
CA ASP A 151 0.24 5.10 -10.19
C ASP A 151 -0.27 6.49 -9.75
N SER A 152 0.05 6.94 -8.55
CA SER A 152 -0.34 8.26 -8.07
C SER A 152 0.44 9.41 -8.71
N PHE A 153 1.59 9.13 -9.35
CA PHE A 153 2.44 10.11 -10.03
C PHE A 153 2.38 10.05 -11.55
N SER A 154 2.12 8.87 -12.12
CA SER A 154 2.12 8.64 -13.57
C SER A 154 1.01 7.67 -13.96
N PRO A 155 0.28 7.91 -15.07
CA PRO A 155 -0.73 7.00 -15.56
C PRO A 155 -0.13 5.60 -15.79
N MET A 156 -0.70 4.58 -15.15
CA MET A 156 -0.24 3.18 -15.22
C MET A 156 1.24 2.98 -14.79
N GLY A 157 1.81 3.92 -14.03
CA GLY A 157 3.21 3.87 -13.59
C GLY A 157 3.55 2.69 -12.69
N GLY A 158 2.56 2.16 -11.96
CA GLY A 158 2.71 1.00 -11.08
C GLY A 158 2.77 -0.35 -11.79
N THR A 159 2.58 -0.40 -13.12
CA THR A 159 2.51 -1.68 -13.88
C THR A 159 3.66 -2.64 -13.58
N PRO A 160 4.95 -2.23 -13.59
CA PRO A 160 6.05 -3.17 -13.32
C PRO A 160 5.97 -3.81 -11.93
N PHE A 161 5.45 -3.10 -10.95
CA PHE A 161 5.32 -3.60 -9.58
C PHE A 161 4.15 -4.56 -9.44
N TYR A 162 3.03 -4.31 -10.12
CA TYR A 162 1.93 -5.27 -10.15
C TYR A 162 2.30 -6.55 -10.89
N GLU A 163 3.19 -6.50 -11.89
CA GLU A 163 3.76 -7.69 -12.53
C GLU A 163 4.59 -8.52 -11.55
N LEU A 164 5.41 -7.86 -10.71
CA LEU A 164 6.15 -8.54 -9.64
C LEU A 164 5.22 -9.11 -8.56
N ALA A 165 4.19 -8.36 -8.15
CA ALA A 165 3.16 -8.86 -7.24
C ALA A 165 2.43 -10.09 -7.83
N HIS A 166 2.18 -10.09 -9.15
CA HIS A 166 1.55 -11.20 -9.85
C HIS A 166 2.43 -12.46 -9.84
N GLN A 167 3.74 -12.32 -9.99
CA GLN A 167 4.67 -13.44 -9.85
C GLN A 167 4.60 -14.05 -8.45
N VAL A 168 4.57 -13.22 -7.39
CA VAL A 168 4.42 -13.70 -6.01
C VAL A 168 3.09 -14.44 -5.83
N VAL A 169 1.97 -13.89 -6.33
CA VAL A 169 0.65 -14.55 -6.25
C VAL A 169 0.67 -15.89 -6.98
N ASN A 170 1.24 -15.96 -8.18
CA ASN A 170 1.33 -17.21 -8.96
C ASN A 170 2.13 -18.29 -8.24
N LEU A 171 3.25 -17.93 -7.61
CA LEU A 171 4.02 -18.84 -6.78
C LEU A 171 3.21 -19.28 -5.54
N GLY A 172 2.49 -18.32 -4.92
CA GLY A 172 1.66 -18.57 -3.73
C GLY A 172 0.46 -19.49 -3.98
N GLN A 173 -0.09 -19.51 -5.19
CA GLN A 173 -1.22 -20.38 -5.52
C GLN A 173 -0.92 -21.88 -5.34
N SER A 174 0.33 -22.29 -5.50
CA SER A 174 0.76 -23.67 -5.28
C SER A 174 0.99 -24.01 -3.80
N SER A 175 1.02 -22.99 -2.93
CA SER A 175 1.19 -23.19 -1.49
C SER A 175 -0.11 -23.67 -0.84
N MET A 176 0.00 -24.27 0.36
CA MET A 176 -1.15 -24.65 1.17
C MET A 176 -1.67 -23.47 2.02
N GLU A 177 -0.96 -22.34 2.03
CA GLU A 177 -1.28 -21.18 2.85
C GLU A 177 -2.47 -20.39 2.30
N ALA A 178 -3.32 -19.88 3.19
CA ALA A 178 -4.51 -19.12 2.83
C ALA A 178 -4.18 -17.73 2.22
N GLY A 179 -5.13 -17.21 1.43
CA GLY A 179 -5.09 -15.85 0.92
C GLY A 179 -4.41 -15.67 -0.45
N TRP A 180 -3.91 -16.72 -1.09
CA TRP A 180 -3.27 -16.67 -2.40
C TRP A 180 -4.16 -17.14 -3.56
N LYS A 181 -5.17 -17.97 -3.27
CA LYS A 181 -5.97 -18.64 -4.31
C LYS A 181 -7.10 -17.76 -4.82
N ALA A 182 -7.33 -17.84 -6.14
CA ALA A 182 -8.53 -17.29 -6.76
C ALA A 182 -9.80 -17.90 -6.14
N PHE A 183 -10.87 -17.12 -6.05
CA PHE A 183 -12.19 -17.55 -5.56
C PHE A 183 -12.27 -18.06 -4.11
N GLU A 184 -11.16 -17.98 -3.37
CA GLU A 184 -11.15 -18.32 -1.96
C GLU A 184 -11.82 -17.23 -1.11
N ASP A 185 -11.59 -15.97 -1.47
CA ASP A 185 -12.13 -14.82 -0.77
C ASP A 185 -12.13 -13.59 -1.71
N THR A 186 -13.08 -12.70 -1.54
CA THR A 186 -13.18 -11.47 -2.33
C THR A 186 -12.22 -10.36 -1.85
N ARG A 187 -11.53 -10.58 -0.73
CA ARG A 187 -10.63 -9.60 -0.10
C ARG A 187 -9.24 -10.17 0.21
N ASN A 188 -8.86 -11.25 -0.41
CA ASN A 188 -7.52 -11.82 -0.26
C ASN A 188 -6.49 -11.13 -1.20
N ARG A 189 -5.22 -11.56 -1.12
CA ARG A 189 -4.12 -11.01 -1.93
C ARG A 189 -4.33 -11.20 -3.43
N HIS A 190 -4.87 -12.36 -3.84
CA HIS A 190 -5.23 -12.59 -5.24
C HIS A 190 -6.29 -11.58 -5.72
N ALA A 191 -7.40 -11.44 -4.98
CA ALA A 191 -8.48 -10.52 -5.33
C ALA A 191 -8.00 -9.06 -5.36
N LEU A 192 -7.13 -8.65 -4.41
CA LEU A 192 -6.56 -7.32 -4.38
C LEU A 192 -5.74 -7.03 -5.64
N LEU A 193 -4.83 -7.93 -6.01
CA LEU A 193 -4.01 -7.75 -7.20
C LEU A 193 -4.86 -7.76 -8.48
N SER A 194 -5.76 -8.75 -8.63
CA SER A 194 -6.64 -8.87 -9.80
C SER A 194 -7.42 -7.57 -10.03
N ALA A 195 -7.90 -6.95 -8.96
CA ALA A 195 -8.64 -5.70 -9.05
C ALA A 195 -7.82 -4.52 -9.62
N PHE A 196 -6.50 -4.53 -9.50
CA PHE A 196 -5.62 -3.51 -10.09
C PHE A 196 -5.20 -3.81 -11.54
N ILE A 197 -5.17 -5.09 -11.95
CA ILE A 197 -4.63 -5.49 -13.26
C ILE A 197 -5.71 -5.92 -14.27
N GLU A 198 -6.93 -6.24 -13.82
CA GLU A 198 -8.02 -6.66 -14.71
C GLU A 198 -8.55 -5.50 -15.55
N GLN A 199 -8.90 -5.80 -16.80
CA GLN A 199 -9.38 -4.78 -17.74
C GLN A 199 -10.69 -4.12 -17.29
N GLY A 200 -11.59 -4.87 -16.62
CA GLY A 200 -12.87 -4.33 -16.15
C GLY A 200 -12.75 -3.25 -15.08
N THR A 201 -11.67 -3.24 -14.34
CA THR A 201 -11.36 -2.30 -13.26
C THR A 201 -10.19 -1.35 -13.57
N ALA A 202 -9.60 -1.44 -14.76
CA ALA A 202 -8.43 -0.66 -15.17
C ALA A 202 -8.65 0.88 -15.04
N GLY A 203 -9.89 1.35 -15.15
CA GLY A 203 -10.27 2.75 -14.90
C GLY A 203 -9.91 3.25 -13.51
N PHE A 204 -9.78 2.37 -12.50
CA PHE A 204 -9.37 2.75 -11.15
C PHE A 204 -7.95 3.31 -11.08
N ARG A 205 -7.00 2.76 -11.83
CA ARG A 205 -5.62 3.24 -11.84
C ARG A 205 -5.50 4.62 -12.50
N GLN A 206 -6.30 4.89 -13.56
CA GLN A 206 -6.39 6.23 -14.14
C GLN A 206 -7.03 7.23 -13.17
N LEU A 207 -8.13 6.83 -12.51
CA LEU A 207 -8.75 7.61 -11.44
C LEU A 207 -7.75 7.93 -10.34
N TRP A 208 -6.90 6.99 -9.94
CA TRP A 208 -5.90 7.16 -8.89
C TRP A 208 -4.88 8.25 -9.24
N TYR A 209 -4.39 8.25 -10.49
CA TYR A 209 -3.55 9.31 -11.03
C TYR A 209 -4.28 10.66 -11.06
N ASP A 210 -5.48 10.71 -11.63
CA ASP A 210 -6.27 11.94 -11.78
C ASP A 210 -6.60 12.56 -10.41
N TYR A 211 -6.93 11.74 -9.42
CA TYR A 211 -7.21 12.15 -8.05
C TYR A 211 -5.99 12.79 -7.38
N HIS A 212 -4.83 12.13 -7.46
CA HIS A 212 -3.64 12.58 -6.74
C HIS A 212 -2.87 13.66 -7.51
N ARG A 213 -2.40 13.33 -8.72
CA ARG A 213 -1.57 14.24 -9.50
C ARG A 213 -2.35 15.35 -10.15
N GLY A 214 -3.49 15.00 -10.76
CA GLY A 214 -4.39 15.97 -11.40
C GLY A 214 -5.26 16.77 -10.42
N GLY A 215 -5.57 16.18 -9.26
CA GLY A 215 -6.41 16.73 -8.21
C GLY A 215 -5.65 17.36 -7.06
N LEU A 216 -5.23 16.55 -6.09
CA LEU A 216 -4.62 17.05 -4.84
C LEU A 216 -3.38 17.91 -5.07
N ASP A 217 -2.46 17.47 -5.94
CA ASP A 217 -1.23 18.23 -6.21
C ASP A 217 -1.53 19.56 -6.93
N GLU A 218 -2.55 19.61 -7.77
CA GLU A 218 -2.96 20.82 -8.49
C GLU A 218 -3.64 21.85 -7.58
N MET A 219 -4.21 21.41 -6.44
CA MET A 219 -4.85 22.32 -5.47
C MET A 219 -3.87 23.36 -4.91
N ALA A 220 -2.57 23.08 -4.89
CA ALA A 220 -1.55 24.04 -4.49
C ALA A 220 -1.48 25.27 -5.43
N LEU A 221 -1.84 25.11 -6.70
CA LEU A 221 -1.88 26.16 -7.70
C LEU A 221 -3.30 26.74 -7.87
N SER A 222 -4.31 25.90 -7.85
CA SER A 222 -5.72 26.29 -8.00
C SER A 222 -6.62 25.27 -7.30
N VAL A 223 -7.19 25.66 -6.17
CA VAL A 223 -8.11 24.80 -5.41
C VAL A 223 -9.31 24.35 -6.26
N ASP A 224 -9.88 25.27 -7.06
CA ASP A 224 -11.07 24.96 -7.87
C ASP A 224 -10.76 23.98 -9.00
N LYS A 225 -9.59 24.13 -9.66
CA LYS A 225 -9.16 23.19 -10.70
C LYS A 225 -8.85 21.81 -10.14
N GLY A 226 -8.10 21.74 -9.03
CA GLY A 226 -7.80 20.48 -8.39
C GLY A 226 -9.06 19.77 -7.90
N ARG A 227 -9.99 20.50 -7.28
CA ARG A 227 -11.27 19.94 -6.82
C ARG A 227 -12.13 19.44 -7.98
N ALA A 228 -12.20 20.16 -9.10
CA ALA A 228 -12.90 19.70 -10.30
C ALA A 228 -12.34 18.38 -10.82
N LYS A 229 -11.01 18.20 -10.82
CA LYS A 229 -10.37 16.93 -11.19
C LYS A 229 -10.68 15.80 -10.22
N ILE A 230 -10.77 16.08 -8.91
CA ILE A 230 -11.21 15.10 -7.92
C ILE A 230 -12.67 14.71 -8.16
N THR A 231 -13.54 15.65 -8.51
CA THR A 231 -14.94 15.38 -8.89
C THR A 231 -15.01 14.44 -10.11
N ASP A 232 -14.22 14.71 -11.15
CA ASP A 232 -14.12 13.83 -12.33
C ASP A 232 -13.66 12.41 -11.93
N ALA A 233 -12.68 12.30 -11.03
CA ALA A 233 -12.20 11.03 -10.53
C ALA A 233 -13.27 10.25 -9.75
N ILE A 234 -14.10 10.93 -8.96
CA ILE A 234 -15.23 10.31 -8.24
C ILE A 234 -16.28 9.77 -9.23
N GLN A 235 -16.55 10.48 -10.31
CA GLN A 235 -17.43 9.99 -11.38
C GLN A 235 -16.86 8.75 -12.08
N GLN A 236 -15.53 8.65 -12.20
CA GLN A 236 -14.90 7.41 -12.71
C GLN A 236 -15.02 6.26 -11.71
N LEU A 237 -14.98 6.53 -10.40
CA LEU A 237 -15.23 5.51 -9.38
C LEU A 237 -16.61 4.87 -9.51
N GLN A 238 -17.63 5.67 -9.86
CA GLN A 238 -18.97 5.15 -10.13
C GLN A 238 -18.95 4.14 -11.27
N LYS A 239 -18.23 4.41 -12.37
CA LYS A 239 -18.11 3.47 -13.50
C LYS A 239 -17.39 2.16 -13.09
N VAL A 240 -16.37 2.26 -12.25
CA VAL A 240 -15.69 1.07 -11.69
C VAL A 240 -16.66 0.27 -10.82
N TYR A 241 -17.46 0.95 -9.99
CA TYR A 241 -18.49 0.30 -9.17
C TYR A 241 -19.57 -0.38 -10.01
N GLU A 242 -20.08 0.28 -11.07
CA GLU A 242 -21.05 -0.30 -11.99
C GLU A 242 -20.52 -1.55 -12.71
N ALA A 243 -19.24 -1.54 -13.09
CA ALA A 243 -18.58 -2.67 -13.75
C ALA A 243 -18.27 -3.83 -12.78
N ALA A 244 -17.90 -3.54 -11.54
CA ALA A 244 -17.47 -4.51 -10.55
C ALA A 244 -17.87 -4.11 -9.11
N PRO A 245 -19.17 -4.19 -8.74
CA PRO A 245 -19.68 -3.72 -7.44
C PRO A 245 -19.05 -4.41 -6.23
N MET A 246 -18.60 -5.66 -6.41
CA MET A 246 -17.97 -6.48 -5.36
C MET A 246 -16.45 -6.36 -5.35
N SER A 247 -15.87 -5.50 -6.19
CA SER A 247 -14.42 -5.30 -6.22
C SER A 247 -13.90 -4.76 -4.90
N VAL A 248 -12.76 -5.29 -4.48
CA VAL A 248 -12.02 -4.82 -3.30
C VAL A 248 -11.56 -3.35 -3.41
N LEU A 249 -11.53 -2.78 -4.63
CA LEU A 249 -11.19 -1.37 -4.86
C LEU A 249 -12.23 -0.43 -4.24
N ILE A 250 -13.49 -0.84 -4.15
CA ILE A 250 -14.56 0.00 -3.61
C ILE A 250 -14.34 0.25 -2.10
N PRO A 251 -14.24 -0.76 -1.23
CA PRO A 251 -13.88 -0.53 0.16
C PRO A 251 -12.47 0.06 0.34
N LEU A 252 -11.50 -0.25 -0.53
CA LEU A 252 -10.17 0.33 -0.48
C LEU A 252 -10.20 1.85 -0.70
N PHE A 253 -10.94 2.34 -1.68
CA PHE A 253 -11.14 3.78 -1.89
C PHE A 253 -11.83 4.42 -0.70
N LYS A 254 -12.88 3.80 -0.16
CA LYS A 254 -13.57 4.25 1.03
C LYS A 254 -12.60 4.48 2.19
N ASP A 255 -11.85 3.43 2.53
CA ASP A 255 -10.97 3.42 3.71
C ASP A 255 -9.76 4.38 3.57
N ALA A 256 -9.41 4.78 2.33
CA ALA A 256 -8.32 5.71 2.06
C ALA A 256 -8.78 7.17 1.86
N LYS A 257 -10.00 7.42 1.38
CA LYS A 257 -10.36 8.71 0.78
C LYS A 257 -11.59 9.41 1.34
N LEU A 258 -12.55 8.73 1.99
CA LEU A 258 -13.79 9.41 2.39
C LEU A 258 -13.56 10.57 3.36
N ASP A 259 -12.71 10.38 4.36
CA ASP A 259 -12.40 11.45 5.33
C ASP A 259 -11.64 12.62 4.67
N GLU A 260 -10.78 12.31 3.69
CA GLU A 260 -10.06 13.31 2.91
C GLU A 260 -11.02 14.14 2.06
N LEU A 261 -12.01 13.51 1.43
CA LEU A 261 -13.03 14.19 0.62
C LEU A 261 -13.86 15.18 1.45
N VAL A 262 -14.20 14.87 2.70
CA VAL A 262 -14.88 15.84 3.60
C VAL A 262 -14.07 17.12 3.72
N ASN A 263 -12.73 17.02 3.86
CA ASN A 263 -11.87 18.19 3.94
C ASN A 263 -11.74 18.92 2.58
N VAL A 264 -11.59 18.20 1.48
CA VAL A 264 -11.48 18.75 0.12
C VAL A 264 -12.71 19.58 -0.24
N TYR A 265 -13.90 19.10 0.11
CA TYR A 265 -15.16 19.76 -0.20
C TYR A 265 -15.69 20.69 0.90
N SER A 266 -15.01 20.81 2.05
CA SER A 266 -15.48 21.60 3.19
C SER A 266 -15.90 23.04 2.82
N LYS A 267 -15.14 23.69 1.92
CA LYS A 267 -15.37 25.07 1.44
C LYS A 267 -15.90 25.12 -0.01
N ALA A 268 -16.34 24.00 -0.58
CA ALA A 268 -16.89 23.97 -1.93
C ALA A 268 -18.31 24.60 -1.99
N PRO A 269 -18.77 25.07 -3.17
CA PRO A 269 -20.15 25.45 -3.39
C PRO A 269 -21.12 24.31 -3.05
N VAL A 270 -22.34 24.65 -2.60
CA VAL A 270 -23.35 23.65 -2.20
C VAL A 270 -23.66 22.68 -3.34
N SER A 271 -23.84 23.18 -4.57
CA SER A 271 -24.13 22.34 -5.74
C SER A 271 -23.04 21.29 -6.04
N GLU A 272 -21.78 21.64 -5.80
CA GLU A 272 -20.66 20.72 -5.99
C GLU A 272 -20.64 19.65 -4.89
N LYS A 273 -20.90 20.02 -3.64
CA LYS A 273 -21.06 19.09 -2.51
C LYS A 273 -22.19 18.09 -2.76
N GLU A 274 -23.35 18.57 -3.17
CA GLU A 274 -24.53 17.75 -3.48
C GLU A 274 -24.23 16.74 -4.59
N SER A 275 -23.62 17.17 -5.70
CA SER A 275 -23.26 16.27 -6.82
C SER A 275 -22.32 15.16 -6.39
N VAL A 276 -21.29 15.48 -5.58
CA VAL A 276 -20.34 14.47 -5.08
C VAL A 276 -21.01 13.55 -4.07
N TYR A 277 -21.85 14.10 -3.19
CA TYR A 277 -22.60 13.32 -2.22
C TYR A 277 -23.56 12.33 -2.89
N GLU A 278 -24.31 12.74 -3.92
CA GLU A 278 -25.18 11.87 -4.70
C GLU A 278 -24.40 10.70 -5.32
N THR A 279 -23.25 10.97 -5.93
CA THR A 279 -22.40 9.94 -6.52
C THR A 279 -21.88 8.95 -5.45
N LEU A 280 -21.34 9.48 -4.35
CA LEU A 280 -20.78 8.63 -3.28
C LEU A 280 -21.84 7.85 -2.51
N SER A 281 -23.04 8.42 -2.31
CA SER A 281 -24.14 7.72 -1.63
C SER A 281 -24.70 6.57 -2.48
N GLY A 282 -24.63 6.69 -3.81
CA GLY A 282 -24.95 5.59 -4.73
C GLY A 282 -23.97 4.42 -4.64
N ILE A 283 -22.70 4.70 -4.38
CA ILE A 283 -21.63 3.69 -4.21
C ILE A 283 -21.61 3.13 -2.77
N TYR A 284 -21.80 4.00 -1.80
CA TYR A 284 -21.71 3.70 -0.34
C TYR A 284 -23.03 4.04 0.37
N PRO A 285 -24.05 3.19 0.29
CA PRO A 285 -25.37 3.47 0.89
C PRO A 285 -25.33 3.76 2.40
N CYS A 286 -24.29 3.28 3.11
CA CYS A 286 -24.13 3.56 4.53
C CYS A 286 -23.91 5.05 4.85
N LEU A 287 -23.51 5.89 3.90
CA LEU A 287 -23.36 7.34 4.09
C LEU A 287 -24.72 8.03 4.31
N LEU A 288 -25.81 7.46 3.83
CA LEU A 288 -27.16 7.99 4.01
C LEU A 288 -27.58 7.98 5.49
N TYR A 289 -27.08 7.02 6.28
CA TYR A 289 -27.44 6.88 7.70
C TYR A 289 -26.61 7.78 8.63
N THR A 290 -25.50 8.32 8.17
CA THR A 290 -24.65 9.23 8.94
C THR A 290 -25.03 10.70 8.81
N SER A 291 -25.73 11.08 7.73
CA SER A 291 -26.18 12.45 7.50
C SER A 291 -27.41 12.84 8.32
N ASP A 292 -28.23 11.87 8.77
CA ASP A 292 -29.40 12.12 9.60
C ASP A 292 -29.10 12.22 11.11
N ALA A 293 -27.82 12.03 11.49
CA ALA A 293 -27.35 12.09 12.87
C ALA A 293 -26.51 13.34 13.20
N ALA A 294 -26.37 14.27 12.25
CA ALA A 294 -25.73 15.57 12.39
C ALA A 294 -26.71 16.69 12.07
#